data_612ea627bd9ea9242805ae8f13465d21
#
_entry.id   612ea627bd9ea9242805ae8f13465d21
#
_cell.length_a   1.000
_cell.length_b   1.000
_cell.length_c   1.000
_cell.angle_alpha   90.00
_cell.angle_beta   90.00
_cell.angle_gamma   90.00
#
_symmetry.space_group_name_H-M   'P 1'
#
loop_
_entity.id
_entity.type
_entity.pdbx_description
1 polymer ?
#
loop_
_entity_poly.entity_id
_entity_poly.type
_entity_poly.pdbx_seq_one_letter_code
_entity_poly.pdbx_strand_id
1 'polypeptide(L)'
;PDCLSLFRNLLSTTSSNVISVDLETTGLDPLTDKITVIALAMIDAEGVPQVFIIDRDFQNSVALLKQVLEAPSVLKILHNAKFDWKFLKHHFGVDISPLHDTMQASKIIDNGLRNNENGGHSLANVSERYLSIVMDKEDSLRQSFLGEELSTRQIEYVAQDVIIPLRLHDVLINQMDKGLISTLDLEGNCIPYTGQMELNGFLIDQVKRSELASFLNAKMQ
;
A
#
# COMPACT_ATOMS: atom_id res chain seq x y z
N PRO A 1 -11.65 21.80 -11.46
CA PRO A 1 -11.61 21.04 -10.22
C PRO A 1 -10.27 20.31 -10.14
N ASP A 2 -9.66 20.28 -8.94
CA ASP A 2 -8.47 19.50 -8.72
C ASP A 2 -8.78 17.99 -8.83
N CYS A 3 -7.73 17.17 -9.00
CA CYS A 3 -7.81 15.73 -9.20
C CYS A 3 -8.64 15.02 -8.10
N LEU A 4 -8.45 15.40 -6.83
CA LEU A 4 -9.15 14.80 -5.70
C LEU A 4 -10.62 15.21 -5.61
N SER A 5 -10.98 16.42 -6.01
CA SER A 5 -12.37 16.83 -6.09
C SER A 5 -13.13 16.04 -7.16
N LEU A 6 -12.49 15.77 -8.29
CA LEU A 6 -13.03 14.87 -9.33
C LEU A 6 -13.20 13.45 -8.79
N PHE A 7 -12.17 12.92 -8.12
CA PHE A 7 -12.21 11.60 -7.51
C PHE A 7 -13.37 11.47 -6.51
N ARG A 8 -13.51 12.44 -5.58
CA ARG A 8 -14.61 12.44 -4.60
C ARG A 8 -15.98 12.50 -5.26
N ASN A 9 -16.14 13.33 -6.28
CA ASN A 9 -17.40 13.43 -7.00
C ASN A 9 -17.74 12.10 -7.69
N LEU A 10 -16.76 11.47 -8.34
CA LEU A 10 -16.96 10.17 -8.98
C LEU A 10 -17.32 9.10 -7.94
N LEU A 11 -16.59 9.04 -6.81
CA LEU A 11 -16.87 8.12 -5.72
C LEU A 11 -18.29 8.27 -5.16
N SER A 12 -18.83 9.50 -5.11
CA SER A 12 -20.19 9.75 -4.66
C SER A 12 -21.28 9.35 -5.65
N THR A 13 -20.93 9.15 -6.92
CA THR A 13 -21.88 8.80 -8.00
C THR A 13 -21.83 7.33 -8.40
N THR A 14 -20.80 6.59 -7.96
CA THR A 14 -20.68 5.16 -8.23
C THR A 14 -21.34 4.33 -7.13
N SER A 15 -21.82 3.15 -7.47
CA SER A 15 -22.33 2.17 -6.50
C SER A 15 -21.23 1.41 -5.76
N SER A 16 -19.98 1.50 -6.21
CA SER A 16 -18.83 0.83 -5.61
C SER A 16 -18.16 1.73 -4.58
N ASN A 17 -18.16 1.29 -3.32
CA ASN A 17 -17.42 1.95 -2.23
C ASN A 17 -16.05 1.29 -2.02
N VAL A 18 -15.38 0.90 -3.09
CA VAL A 18 -14.06 0.26 -3.07
C VAL A 18 -13.09 1.10 -3.87
N ILE A 19 -11.96 1.41 -3.27
CA ILE A 19 -10.84 2.12 -3.93
C ILE A 19 -9.54 1.37 -3.71
N SER A 20 -8.59 1.55 -4.60
CA SER A 20 -7.20 1.13 -4.36
C SER A 20 -6.32 2.33 -4.11
N VAL A 21 -5.26 2.12 -3.33
CA VAL A 21 -4.29 3.15 -2.95
C VAL A 21 -2.89 2.55 -3.06
N ASP A 22 -1.95 3.35 -3.58
CA ASP A 22 -0.53 3.02 -3.62
C ASP A 22 0.31 4.29 -3.51
N LEU A 23 1.53 4.19 -2.99
CA LEU A 23 2.46 5.29 -2.80
C LEU A 23 3.79 5.03 -3.49
N GLU A 24 4.33 6.07 -4.15
CA GLU A 24 5.74 6.12 -4.47
C GLU A 24 6.48 6.97 -3.43
N THR A 25 7.67 6.53 -3.04
CA THR A 25 8.46 7.14 -1.99
C THR A 25 9.94 7.22 -2.36
N THR A 26 10.70 8.09 -1.69
CA THR A 26 12.16 8.19 -1.92
C THR A 26 12.95 7.03 -1.32
N GLY A 27 12.34 6.22 -0.48
CA GLY A 27 12.95 5.06 0.18
C GLY A 27 11.95 4.32 1.06
N LEU A 28 12.42 3.51 2.01
CA LEU A 28 11.59 2.56 2.74
C LEU A 28 11.26 2.98 4.19
N ASP A 29 11.92 4.01 4.71
CA ASP A 29 11.76 4.46 6.09
C ASP A 29 10.92 5.75 6.16
N PRO A 30 9.68 5.69 6.64
CA PRO A 30 8.80 6.86 6.72
C PRO A 30 9.34 7.99 7.61
N LEU A 31 10.32 7.71 8.50
CA LEU A 31 10.92 8.72 9.37
C LEU A 31 11.95 9.60 8.64
N THR A 32 12.55 9.09 7.56
CA THR A 32 13.62 9.77 6.80
C THR A 32 13.27 10.02 5.35
N ASP A 33 12.40 9.21 4.78
CA ASP A 33 12.01 9.25 3.38
C ASP A 33 10.69 10.00 3.18
N LYS A 34 10.42 10.40 1.93
CA LYS A 34 9.27 11.24 1.57
C LYS A 34 8.35 10.51 0.60
N ILE A 35 7.06 10.84 0.66
CA ILE A 35 6.09 10.49 -0.38
C ILE A 35 6.34 11.38 -1.59
N THR A 36 6.44 10.78 -2.77
CA THR A 36 6.61 11.47 -4.06
C THR A 36 5.37 11.39 -4.94
N VAL A 37 4.59 10.31 -4.83
CA VAL A 37 3.32 10.13 -5.54
C VAL A 37 2.30 9.46 -4.61
N ILE A 38 1.04 9.89 -4.72
CA ILE A 38 -0.11 9.18 -4.16
C ILE A 38 -1.02 8.81 -5.34
N ALA A 39 -1.26 7.54 -5.53
CA ALA A 39 -2.18 7.04 -6.53
C ALA A 39 -3.44 6.46 -5.91
N LEU A 40 -4.57 6.76 -6.53
CA LEU A 40 -5.89 6.24 -6.16
C LEU A 40 -6.54 5.66 -7.41
N ALA A 41 -7.23 4.54 -7.28
CA ALA A 41 -8.06 4.01 -8.36
C ALA A 41 -9.42 3.54 -7.85
N MET A 42 -10.39 3.55 -8.74
CA MET A 42 -11.72 2.98 -8.53
C MET A 42 -12.29 2.49 -9.85
N ILE A 43 -13.32 1.66 -9.79
CA ILE A 43 -14.09 1.25 -10.97
C ILE A 43 -15.35 2.12 -11.03
N ASP A 44 -15.58 2.78 -12.16
CA ASP A 44 -16.77 3.60 -12.36
C ASP A 44 -18.04 2.75 -12.62
N ALA A 45 -19.17 3.41 -12.84
CA ALA A 45 -20.47 2.75 -13.07
C ALA A 45 -20.51 1.93 -14.37
N GLU A 46 -19.66 2.27 -15.33
CA GLU A 46 -19.50 1.58 -16.61
C GLU A 46 -18.50 0.40 -16.54
N GLY A 47 -17.88 0.18 -15.38
CA GLY A 47 -16.87 -0.87 -15.17
C GLY A 47 -15.46 -0.48 -15.64
N VAL A 48 -15.22 0.82 -15.88
CA VAL A 48 -13.93 1.33 -16.36
C VAL A 48 -13.07 1.79 -15.18
N PRO A 49 -11.80 1.37 -15.10
CA PRO A 49 -10.89 1.88 -14.08
C PRO A 49 -10.60 3.36 -14.27
N GLN A 50 -10.80 4.14 -13.23
CA GLN A 50 -10.44 5.55 -13.14
C GLN A 50 -9.26 5.69 -12.19
N VAL A 51 -8.16 6.31 -12.64
CA VAL A 51 -6.93 6.50 -11.87
C VAL A 51 -6.69 7.98 -11.63
N PHE A 52 -6.32 8.31 -10.41
CA PHE A 52 -6.03 9.66 -9.94
C PHE A 52 -4.64 9.67 -9.32
N ILE A 53 -3.75 10.48 -9.88
CA ILE A 53 -2.35 10.58 -9.46
C ILE A 53 -2.11 11.98 -8.91
N ILE A 54 -1.55 12.04 -7.70
CA ILE A 54 -1.12 13.26 -7.03
C ILE A 54 0.38 13.18 -6.89
N ASP A 55 1.11 14.04 -7.59
CA ASP A 55 2.57 14.05 -7.64
C ASP A 55 3.19 15.27 -6.93
N ARG A 56 2.33 16.21 -6.44
CA ARG A 56 2.74 17.45 -5.77
C ARG A 56 1.57 18.03 -4.97
N ASP A 57 1.83 19.11 -4.25
CA ASP A 57 0.81 19.85 -3.48
C ASP A 57 0.04 19.00 -2.46
N PHE A 58 0.72 17.99 -1.89
CA PHE A 58 0.10 17.07 -0.94
C PHE A 58 -0.57 17.79 0.23
N GLN A 59 0.01 18.88 0.72
CA GLN A 59 -0.52 19.65 1.86
C GLN A 59 -1.93 20.17 1.59
N ASN A 60 -2.20 20.63 0.37
CA ASN A 60 -3.53 21.08 -0.04
C ASN A 60 -4.53 19.93 -0.18
N SER A 61 -4.03 18.72 -0.35
CA SER A 61 -4.80 17.50 -0.57
C SER A 61 -5.12 16.72 0.72
N VAL A 62 -4.41 16.97 1.82
CA VAL A 62 -4.50 16.20 3.08
C VAL A 62 -5.91 16.10 3.62
N ALA A 63 -6.65 17.23 3.68
CA ALA A 63 -8.00 17.23 4.22
C ALA A 63 -8.96 16.32 3.43
N LEU A 64 -8.83 16.32 2.11
CA LEU A 64 -9.64 15.51 1.23
C LEU A 64 -9.19 14.04 1.21
N LEU A 65 -7.87 13.78 1.26
CA LEU A 65 -7.33 12.44 1.46
C LEU A 65 -7.88 11.81 2.74
N LYS A 66 -7.89 12.55 3.86
CA LYS A 66 -8.49 12.08 5.10
C LYS A 66 -9.96 11.74 4.94
N GLN A 67 -10.75 12.61 4.31
CA GLN A 67 -12.17 12.35 4.08
C GLN A 67 -12.43 11.06 3.31
N VAL A 68 -11.57 10.68 2.39
CA VAL A 68 -11.70 9.47 1.58
C VAL A 68 -11.08 8.26 2.27
N LEU A 69 -9.85 8.38 2.74
CA LEU A 69 -9.08 7.25 3.27
C LEU A 69 -9.50 6.83 4.68
N GLU A 70 -10.10 7.73 5.45
CA GLU A 70 -10.65 7.44 6.78
C GLU A 70 -12.17 7.17 6.76
N ALA A 71 -12.83 7.27 5.58
CA ALA A 71 -14.26 7.04 5.46
C ALA A 71 -14.60 5.56 5.77
N PRO A 72 -15.46 5.28 6.78
CA PRO A 72 -15.79 3.90 7.16
C PRO A 72 -16.66 3.18 6.11
N SER A 73 -17.32 3.94 5.23
CA SER A 73 -18.13 3.41 4.14
C SER A 73 -17.33 3.03 2.89
N VAL A 74 -16.05 3.36 2.84
CA VAL A 74 -15.17 3.11 1.68
C VAL A 74 -14.12 2.08 2.07
N LEU A 75 -14.09 0.94 1.42
CA LEU A 75 -13.03 -0.06 1.58
C LEU A 75 -11.82 0.32 0.76
N LYS A 76 -10.65 0.37 1.39
CA LYS A 76 -9.37 0.65 0.73
C LYS A 76 -8.62 -0.65 0.48
N ILE A 77 -8.26 -0.87 -0.77
CA ILE A 77 -7.48 -2.02 -1.21
C ILE A 77 -6.04 -1.57 -1.44
N LEU A 78 -5.10 -2.27 -0.83
CA LEU A 78 -3.67 -2.02 -0.99
C LEU A 78 -2.93 -3.35 -1.21
N HIS A 79 -1.66 -3.26 -1.57
CA HIS A 79 -0.75 -4.40 -1.61
C HIS A 79 0.48 -4.13 -0.73
N ASN A 80 0.62 -4.83 0.40
CA ASN A 80 1.57 -4.51 1.48
C ASN A 80 1.18 -3.24 2.26
N ALA A 81 -0.08 -3.13 2.60
CA ALA A 81 -0.76 -1.96 3.15
C ALA A 81 -0.08 -1.29 4.36
N LYS A 82 0.67 -2.04 5.17
CA LYS A 82 1.38 -1.49 6.32
C LYS A 82 2.46 -0.47 5.91
N PHE A 83 3.06 -0.65 4.74
CA PHE A 83 4.04 0.30 4.19
C PHE A 83 3.37 1.66 3.95
N ASP A 84 2.30 1.69 3.17
CA ASP A 84 1.57 2.90 2.81
C ASP A 84 0.93 3.56 4.04
N TRP A 85 0.36 2.74 4.91
CA TRP A 85 -0.24 3.21 6.16
C TRP A 85 0.78 3.98 7.00
N LYS A 86 2.01 3.46 7.16
CA LYS A 86 3.06 4.14 7.94
C LYS A 86 3.45 5.48 7.34
N PHE A 87 3.62 5.56 6.02
CA PHE A 87 3.95 6.81 5.34
C PHE A 87 2.83 7.84 5.46
N LEU A 88 1.59 7.48 5.16
CA LEU A 88 0.45 8.37 5.27
C LEU A 88 0.19 8.81 6.72
N LYS A 89 0.36 7.91 7.68
CA LYS A 89 0.23 8.22 9.11
C LYS A 89 1.29 9.20 9.57
N HIS A 90 2.56 8.97 9.21
CA HIS A 90 3.69 9.80 9.64
C HIS A 90 3.64 11.19 9.01
N HIS A 91 3.45 11.28 7.70
CA HIS A 91 3.55 12.55 6.98
C HIS A 91 2.29 13.41 7.06
N PHE A 92 1.11 12.80 7.09
CA PHE A 92 -0.16 13.52 6.98
C PHE A 92 -1.12 13.23 8.14
N GLY A 93 -0.79 12.33 9.06
CA GLY A 93 -1.69 11.89 10.13
C GLY A 93 -2.95 11.21 9.59
N VAL A 94 -2.92 10.63 8.39
CA VAL A 94 -4.02 9.87 7.80
C VAL A 94 -4.03 8.46 8.37
N ASP A 95 -5.21 7.99 8.77
CA ASP A 95 -5.44 6.67 9.34
C ASP A 95 -6.34 5.84 8.41
N ILE A 96 -5.72 5.11 7.47
CA ILE A 96 -6.47 4.35 6.47
C ILE A 96 -7.28 3.24 7.17
N SER A 97 -8.61 3.30 7.07
CA SER A 97 -9.52 2.29 7.63
C SER A 97 -10.94 2.47 7.03
N PRO A 98 -11.70 1.39 6.77
CA PRO A 98 -11.29 -0.03 6.71
C PRO A 98 -10.37 -0.31 5.51
N LEU A 99 -9.55 -1.34 5.59
CA LEU A 99 -8.66 -1.73 4.50
C LEU A 99 -8.54 -3.25 4.35
N HIS A 100 -8.31 -3.72 3.12
CA HIS A 100 -7.86 -5.07 2.80
C HIS A 100 -6.49 -5.01 2.10
N ASP A 101 -5.60 -5.91 2.49
CA ASP A 101 -4.28 -6.07 1.91
C ASP A 101 -4.24 -7.32 1.02
N THR A 102 -4.07 -7.13 -0.29
CA THR A 102 -4.04 -8.24 -1.26
C THR A 102 -2.82 -9.15 -1.10
N MET A 103 -1.72 -8.65 -0.50
CA MET A 103 -0.59 -9.50 -0.10
C MET A 103 -1.02 -10.42 1.03
N GLN A 104 -1.68 -9.92 2.06
CA GLN A 104 -2.17 -10.75 3.18
C GLN A 104 -3.26 -11.71 2.70
N ALA A 105 -4.18 -11.27 1.84
CA ALA A 105 -5.18 -12.14 1.24
C ALA A 105 -4.55 -13.34 0.54
N SER A 106 -3.53 -13.10 -0.29
CA SER A 106 -2.77 -14.16 -0.96
C SER A 106 -2.06 -15.10 0.03
N LYS A 107 -1.48 -14.57 1.12
CA LYS A 107 -0.84 -15.39 2.18
C LYS A 107 -1.85 -16.26 2.92
N ILE A 108 -3.03 -15.73 3.22
CA ILE A 108 -4.10 -16.46 3.90
C ILE A 108 -4.59 -17.62 3.04
N ILE A 109 -4.83 -17.41 1.74
CA ILE A 109 -5.25 -18.45 0.81
C ILE A 109 -4.18 -19.55 0.71
N ASP A 110 -2.92 -19.16 0.55
CA ASP A 110 -1.80 -20.10 0.37
C ASP A 110 -1.42 -20.81 1.68
N ASN A 111 -1.87 -20.32 2.84
CA ASN A 111 -1.67 -20.91 4.16
C ASN A 111 -0.22 -21.39 4.43
N GLY A 112 0.75 -20.56 4.09
CA GLY A 112 2.18 -20.84 4.27
C GLY A 112 2.82 -21.79 3.24
N LEU A 113 2.08 -22.22 2.22
CA LEU A 113 2.61 -23.08 1.16
C LEU A 113 3.63 -22.37 0.24
N ARG A 114 3.67 -21.04 0.29
CA ARG A 114 4.56 -20.22 -0.54
C ARG A 114 5.44 -19.31 0.30
N ASN A 115 6.67 -19.14 -0.16
CA ASN A 115 7.65 -18.20 0.35
C ASN A 115 8.36 -17.50 -0.82
N ASN A 116 9.35 -16.67 -0.55
CA ASN A 116 10.09 -15.93 -1.58
C ASN A 116 10.82 -16.84 -2.58
N GLU A 117 11.17 -18.07 -2.20
CA GLU A 117 11.86 -19.03 -3.06
C GLU A 117 10.91 -19.72 -4.04
N ASN A 118 9.64 -19.94 -3.65
CA ASN A 118 8.64 -20.67 -4.43
C ASN A 118 7.50 -19.78 -4.95
N GLY A 119 7.82 -18.53 -5.30
CA GLY A 119 6.91 -17.63 -6.00
C GLY A 119 6.24 -16.57 -5.14
N GLY A 120 6.61 -16.44 -3.86
CA GLY A 120 6.29 -15.29 -2.98
C GLY A 120 4.91 -14.62 -3.13
N HIS A 121 4.78 -13.46 -2.49
CA HIS A 121 3.52 -12.69 -2.47
C HIS A 121 3.73 -11.24 -2.93
N SER A 122 4.76 -10.95 -3.76
CA SER A 122 4.88 -9.63 -4.39
C SER A 122 3.72 -9.39 -5.35
N LEU A 123 3.38 -8.12 -5.60
CA LEU A 123 2.28 -7.76 -6.49
C LEU A 123 2.41 -8.46 -7.86
N ALA A 124 3.61 -8.47 -8.45
CA ALA A 124 3.87 -9.14 -9.72
C ALA A 124 3.61 -10.65 -9.67
N ASN A 125 4.04 -11.34 -8.60
CA ASN A 125 3.84 -12.79 -8.48
C ASN A 125 2.36 -13.13 -8.24
N VAL A 126 1.66 -12.31 -7.45
CA VAL A 126 0.22 -12.49 -7.18
C VAL A 126 -0.60 -12.17 -8.43
N SER A 127 -0.25 -11.11 -9.15
CA SER A 127 -0.86 -10.72 -10.43
C SER A 127 -0.73 -11.82 -11.50
N GLU A 128 0.47 -12.36 -11.68
CA GLU A 128 0.71 -13.44 -12.62
C GLU A 128 -0.09 -14.70 -12.25
N ARG A 129 -0.12 -15.05 -10.96
CA ARG A 129 -0.80 -16.26 -10.45
C ARG A 129 -2.31 -16.21 -10.58
N TYR A 130 -2.92 -15.09 -10.23
CA TYR A 130 -4.38 -15.01 -10.12
C TYR A 130 -5.04 -14.29 -11.30
N LEU A 131 -4.32 -13.44 -12.02
CA LEU A 131 -4.85 -12.67 -13.16
C LEU A 131 -4.19 -13.05 -14.48
N SER A 132 -3.11 -13.85 -14.48
CA SER A 132 -2.27 -14.12 -15.66
C SER A 132 -1.69 -12.84 -16.28
N ILE A 133 -1.46 -11.81 -15.46
CA ILE A 133 -0.85 -10.55 -15.86
C ILE A 133 0.60 -10.55 -15.43
N VAL A 134 1.52 -10.43 -16.39
CA VAL A 134 2.94 -10.25 -16.15
C VAL A 134 3.24 -8.76 -16.01
N MET A 135 3.67 -8.35 -14.84
CA MET A 135 4.07 -6.95 -14.58
C MET A 135 5.54 -6.75 -14.93
N ASP A 136 5.87 -5.61 -15.51
CA ASP A 136 7.26 -5.21 -15.73
C ASP A 136 7.92 -4.86 -14.39
N LYS A 137 9.05 -5.51 -14.07
CA LYS A 137 9.78 -5.34 -12.80
C LYS A 137 10.96 -4.38 -12.99
N GLU A 138 10.73 -3.19 -13.51
CA GLU A 138 11.80 -2.21 -13.63
C GLU A 138 12.12 -1.52 -12.30
N ASP A 139 13.08 -2.07 -11.55
CA ASP A 139 13.59 -1.45 -10.33
C ASP A 139 14.13 -0.02 -10.57
N SER A 140 14.58 0.28 -11.79
CA SER A 140 15.02 1.62 -12.20
C SER A 140 13.89 2.66 -12.19
N LEU A 141 12.65 2.27 -12.49
CA LEU A 141 11.50 3.16 -12.44
C LEU A 141 11.15 3.55 -11.00
N ARG A 142 11.18 2.60 -10.06
CA ARG A 142 10.91 2.88 -8.63
C ARG A 142 11.85 3.92 -8.05
N GLN A 143 13.10 3.97 -8.52
CA GLN A 143 14.10 4.94 -8.05
C GLN A 143 14.03 6.30 -8.75
N SER A 144 13.17 6.45 -9.77
CA SER A 144 13.12 7.65 -10.63
C SER A 144 12.07 8.69 -10.23
N PHE A 145 11.27 8.44 -9.18
CA PHE A 145 10.22 9.37 -8.72
C PHE A 145 10.78 10.51 -7.85
N LEU A 146 11.71 11.32 -8.37
CA LEU A 146 12.46 12.32 -7.61
C LEU A 146 11.98 13.77 -7.81
N GLY A 147 10.72 14.00 -8.17
CA GLY A 147 10.13 15.34 -8.10
C GLY A 147 10.12 16.15 -9.40
N GLU A 148 10.44 15.55 -10.53
CA GLU A 148 10.17 16.09 -11.89
C GLU A 148 8.75 15.71 -12.34
N GLU A 149 8.29 16.27 -13.46
CA GLU A 149 7.02 15.86 -14.06
C GLU A 149 7.07 14.37 -14.41
N LEU A 150 6.01 13.64 -14.08
CA LEU A 150 5.94 12.21 -14.35
C LEU A 150 5.94 11.94 -15.86
N SER A 151 6.84 11.10 -16.32
CA SER A 151 6.83 10.57 -17.69
C SER A 151 5.62 9.66 -17.91
N THR A 152 5.21 9.48 -19.16
CA THR A 152 4.12 8.57 -19.53
C THR A 152 4.35 7.15 -18.95
N ARG A 153 5.58 6.66 -18.99
CA ARG A 153 5.94 5.35 -18.45
C ARG A 153 5.78 5.26 -16.94
N GLN A 154 6.12 6.30 -16.19
CA GLN A 154 5.89 6.37 -14.74
C GLN A 154 4.40 6.43 -14.42
N ILE A 155 3.60 7.16 -15.20
CA ILE A 155 2.14 7.21 -15.06
C ILE A 155 1.53 5.82 -15.31
N GLU A 156 1.96 5.12 -16.37
CA GLU A 156 1.50 3.76 -16.67
C GLU A 156 1.87 2.77 -15.56
N TYR A 157 3.09 2.87 -15.03
CA TYR A 157 3.55 2.04 -13.91
C TYR A 157 2.69 2.24 -12.67
N VAL A 158 2.55 3.48 -12.19
CA VAL A 158 1.73 3.85 -11.02
C VAL A 158 0.26 3.46 -11.22
N ALA A 159 -0.27 3.61 -12.44
CA ALA A 159 -1.64 3.20 -12.75
C ALA A 159 -1.83 1.67 -12.63
N GLN A 160 -0.85 0.88 -13.05
CA GLN A 160 -0.89 -0.58 -12.87
C GLN A 160 -0.88 -0.97 -11.39
N ASP A 161 -0.04 -0.31 -10.57
CA ASP A 161 0.12 -0.62 -9.15
C ASP A 161 -1.16 -0.33 -8.33
N VAL A 162 -2.08 0.48 -8.83
CA VAL A 162 -3.41 0.69 -8.20
C VAL A 162 -4.56 -0.07 -8.89
N ILE A 163 -4.51 -0.31 -10.20
CA ILE A 163 -5.57 -1.06 -10.90
C ILE A 163 -5.51 -2.56 -10.57
N ILE A 164 -4.30 -3.12 -10.52
CA ILE A 164 -4.11 -4.55 -10.30
C ILE A 164 -4.63 -4.99 -8.93
N PRO A 165 -4.36 -4.31 -7.80
CA PRO A 165 -4.94 -4.67 -6.50
C PRO A 165 -6.47 -4.68 -6.48
N LEU A 166 -7.16 -3.78 -7.18
CA LEU A 166 -8.63 -3.82 -7.30
C LEU A 166 -9.11 -5.12 -7.94
N ARG A 167 -8.48 -5.52 -9.06
CA ARG A 167 -8.81 -6.78 -9.75
C ARG A 167 -8.47 -8.00 -8.93
N LEU A 168 -7.32 -7.97 -8.25
CA LEU A 168 -6.88 -9.05 -7.36
C LEU A 168 -7.83 -9.24 -6.19
N HIS A 169 -8.30 -8.15 -5.60
CA HIS A 169 -9.22 -8.22 -4.46
C HIS A 169 -10.45 -9.06 -4.79
N ASP A 170 -11.13 -8.79 -5.89
CA ASP A 170 -12.33 -9.54 -6.29
C ASP A 170 -12.03 -11.03 -6.49
N VAL A 171 -10.92 -11.34 -7.17
CA VAL A 171 -10.54 -12.74 -7.43
C VAL A 171 -10.15 -13.46 -6.14
N LEU A 172 -9.42 -12.81 -5.24
CA LEU A 172 -8.97 -13.40 -3.98
C LEU A 172 -10.15 -13.61 -3.01
N ILE A 173 -11.04 -12.62 -2.86
CA ILE A 173 -12.23 -12.74 -2.01
C ILE A 173 -13.14 -13.88 -2.48
N ASN A 174 -13.31 -14.06 -3.79
CA ASN A 174 -14.12 -15.15 -4.35
C ASN A 174 -13.54 -16.56 -4.07
N GLN A 175 -12.25 -16.66 -3.69
CA GLN A 175 -11.62 -17.92 -3.29
C GLN A 175 -11.67 -18.16 -1.78
N MET A 176 -12.17 -17.20 -0.99
CA MET A 176 -12.22 -17.28 0.47
C MET A 176 -13.61 -17.71 0.95
N ASP A 177 -13.64 -18.57 1.94
CA ASP A 177 -14.83 -18.79 2.76
C ASP A 177 -14.99 -17.67 3.81
N LYS A 178 -16.09 -17.72 4.57
CA LYS A 178 -16.35 -16.71 5.61
C LYS A 178 -15.29 -16.64 6.70
N GLY A 179 -14.64 -17.76 7.01
CA GLY A 179 -13.58 -17.81 8.01
C GLY A 179 -12.32 -17.10 7.53
N LEU A 180 -11.93 -17.32 6.30
CA LEU A 180 -10.78 -16.66 5.69
C LEU A 180 -11.02 -15.15 5.49
N ILE A 181 -12.25 -14.74 5.12
CA ILE A 181 -12.62 -13.32 5.04
C ILE A 181 -12.52 -12.66 6.41
N SER A 182 -13.04 -13.30 7.48
CA SER A 182 -12.91 -12.78 8.84
C SER A 182 -11.45 -12.67 9.30
N THR A 183 -10.59 -13.57 8.83
CA THR A 183 -9.14 -13.51 9.10
C THR A 183 -8.52 -12.31 8.36
N LEU A 184 -8.90 -12.08 7.10
CA LEU A 184 -8.43 -10.92 6.34
C LEU A 184 -8.87 -9.59 6.98
N ASP A 185 -10.12 -9.51 7.45
CA ASP A 185 -10.63 -8.35 8.21
C ASP A 185 -9.80 -8.12 9.49
N LEU A 186 -9.48 -9.19 10.22
CA LEU A 186 -8.66 -9.11 11.43
C LEU A 186 -7.25 -8.60 11.11
N GLU A 187 -6.60 -9.15 10.09
CA GLU A 187 -5.27 -8.72 9.64
C GLU A 187 -5.29 -7.24 9.22
N GLY A 188 -6.30 -6.83 8.44
CA GLY A 188 -6.49 -5.43 8.07
C GLY A 188 -6.62 -4.51 9.28
N ASN A 189 -7.42 -4.90 10.26
CA ASN A 189 -7.61 -4.16 11.51
C ASN A 189 -6.34 -4.11 12.38
N CYS A 190 -5.41 -5.07 12.25
CA CYS A 190 -4.14 -5.08 12.98
C CYS A 190 -3.08 -4.15 12.36
N ILE A 191 -3.19 -3.78 11.08
CA ILE A 191 -2.20 -2.94 10.39
C ILE A 191 -1.95 -1.60 11.10
N PRO A 192 -2.96 -0.81 11.50
CA PRO A 192 -2.73 0.46 12.21
C PRO A 192 -1.94 0.28 13.52
N TYR A 193 -2.20 -0.78 14.26
CA TYR A 193 -1.52 -1.04 15.53
C TYR A 193 -0.07 -1.47 15.32
N THR A 194 0.17 -2.42 14.42
CA THR A 194 1.52 -2.90 14.12
C THR A 194 2.35 -1.82 13.43
N GLY A 195 1.74 -1.03 12.54
CA GLY A 195 2.37 0.12 11.91
C GLY A 195 2.75 1.20 12.93
N GLN A 196 1.86 1.52 13.87
CA GLN A 196 2.14 2.49 14.93
C GLN A 196 3.25 1.99 15.87
N MET A 197 3.28 0.69 16.19
CA MET A 197 4.38 0.11 16.99
C MET A 197 5.73 0.27 16.27
N GLU A 198 5.78 0.06 14.97
CA GLU A 198 6.99 0.27 14.17
C GLU A 198 7.41 1.75 14.10
N LEU A 199 6.46 2.69 13.96
CA LEU A 199 6.73 4.13 13.98
C LEU A 199 7.25 4.62 15.33
N ASN A 200 6.69 4.10 16.42
CA ASN A 200 7.12 4.46 17.79
C ASN A 200 8.52 3.91 18.10
N GLY A 201 8.85 2.73 17.57
CA GLY A 201 10.05 2.00 17.95
C GLY A 201 10.09 1.67 19.43
N PHE A 202 11.29 1.37 19.93
CA PHE A 202 11.55 1.19 21.35
C PHE A 202 12.93 1.70 21.74
N LEU A 203 13.05 2.20 22.95
CA LEU A 203 14.29 2.77 23.46
C LEU A 203 15.36 1.68 23.65
N ILE A 204 16.52 1.87 23.04
CA ILE A 204 17.68 1.00 23.23
C ILE A 204 18.68 1.70 24.14
N ASP A 205 19.13 1.00 25.20
CA ASP A 205 20.22 1.43 26.04
C ASP A 205 21.54 1.42 25.23
N GLN A 206 22.01 2.59 24.86
CA GLN A 206 23.19 2.76 23.99
C GLN A 206 24.47 2.31 24.68
N VAL A 207 24.55 2.40 26.01
CA VAL A 207 25.75 1.96 26.78
C VAL A 207 25.84 0.44 26.69
N LYS A 208 24.77 -0.27 27.06
CA LYS A 208 24.74 -1.74 27.01
C LYS A 208 24.92 -2.28 25.59
N ARG A 209 24.36 -1.60 24.58
CA ARG A 209 24.57 -1.95 23.17
C ARG A 209 26.04 -1.88 22.78
N SER A 210 26.73 -0.80 23.19
CA SER A 210 28.16 -0.61 22.88
C SER A 210 29.05 -1.62 23.61
N GLU A 211 28.74 -1.94 24.88
CA GLU A 211 29.42 -2.98 25.66
C GLU A 211 29.24 -4.35 25.00
N LEU A 212 28.02 -4.70 24.61
CA LEU A 212 27.75 -5.97 23.91
C LEU A 212 28.45 -6.05 22.56
N ALA A 213 28.45 -4.98 21.78
CA ALA A 213 29.14 -4.93 20.49
C ALA A 213 30.66 -5.14 20.66
N SER A 214 31.27 -4.49 21.65
CA SER A 214 32.71 -4.64 21.98
C SER A 214 33.02 -6.08 22.42
N PHE A 215 32.17 -6.68 23.27
CA PHE A 215 32.34 -8.06 23.71
C PHE A 215 32.25 -9.06 22.55
N LEU A 216 31.28 -8.89 21.65
CA LEU A 216 31.11 -9.76 20.49
C LEU A 216 32.29 -9.63 19.50
N ASN A 217 32.74 -8.42 19.22
CA ASN A 217 33.89 -8.19 18.33
C ASN A 217 35.18 -8.83 18.88
N ALA A 218 35.38 -8.77 20.21
CA ALA A 218 36.55 -9.42 20.84
C ALA A 218 36.49 -10.96 20.79
N LYS A 219 35.28 -11.56 20.65
CA LYS A 219 35.13 -13.01 20.50
C LYS A 219 35.19 -13.51 19.07
N MET A 220 35.04 -12.64 18.09
CA MET A 220 35.12 -12.96 16.65
C MET A 220 36.51 -12.86 16.07
N GLN A 221 37.50 -12.31 16.83
CA GLN A 221 38.92 -12.31 16.56
C GLN A 221 39.60 -13.56 17.15
#